data_a32084e18004dff2770d5888eb54947b
#
_entry.id   a32084e18004dff2770d5888eb54947b
#
_cell.length_a   1.000
_cell.length_b   1.000
_cell.length_c   1.000
_cell.angle_alpha   90.00
_cell.angle_beta   90.00
_cell.angle_gamma   90.00
#
_symmetry.space_group_name_H-M   'P 1'
#
loop_
_entity.id
_entity.type
_entity.pdbx_description
1 polymer ?
#
loop_
_entity_poly.entity_id
_entity_poly.type
_entity_poly.pdbx_seq_one_letter_code
_entity_poly.pdbx_strand_id
1 'polypeptide(L)'
;MKLSTKNLPGGDYESKTPKDILIKYARDPNAAPIFNYASMAHNNAFFFSCLSPHETVMPQVLKDQLVASFSSIDTLRREIIVTASSLFGPGFVWLVKTRDQRYSLLTTYLAGSPYPGAHYRRQPVDMNTEADNTSISDHLRRTLRDPPVNTVGAHGRHSQDQRIAPGGIDLTPVLCINMWEHVYLADYGVGAFGVGGKKAFAEAWWNTIDWAVVANYADVQGPGKFQT
;
A
#
# COMPACT_ATOMS: atom_id res chain seq x y z
N MET A 1 -16.60 6.06 -7.75
CA MET A 1 -17.52 5.85 -6.63
C MET A 1 -17.33 7.01 -5.65
N LYS A 2 -18.27 7.97 -5.62
CA LYS A 2 -18.23 9.04 -4.61
C LYS A 2 -18.74 8.43 -3.32
N LEU A 3 -17.86 8.28 -2.32
CA LEU A 3 -18.30 8.00 -0.96
C LEU A 3 -19.27 9.09 -0.55
N SER A 4 -20.49 8.69 -0.19
CA SER A 4 -21.47 9.62 0.35
C SER A 4 -21.00 10.07 1.73
N THR A 5 -20.32 11.20 1.78
CA THR A 5 -19.79 11.81 3.00
C THR A 5 -20.88 12.51 3.83
N LYS A 6 -22.14 12.36 3.42
CA LYS A 6 -23.30 13.06 4.04
C LYS A 6 -23.57 12.72 5.51
N ASN A 7 -22.93 11.68 6.06
CA ASN A 7 -23.18 11.24 7.44
C ASN A 7 -21.99 11.45 8.40
N LEU A 8 -20.95 12.17 7.97
CA LEU A 8 -19.87 12.57 8.87
C LEU A 8 -20.16 13.95 9.43
N PRO A 9 -20.14 14.14 10.76
CA PRO A 9 -20.37 15.46 11.34
C PRO A 9 -19.21 16.40 10.99
N GLY A 10 -19.51 17.40 10.19
CA GLY A 10 -18.62 18.50 9.84
C GLY A 10 -17.98 18.39 8.45
N GLY A 11 -18.23 19.34 7.59
CA GLY A 11 -17.85 19.47 6.18
C GLY A 11 -16.37 19.45 5.79
N ASP A 12 -15.48 18.98 6.68
CA ASP A 12 -14.03 18.95 6.50
C ASP A 12 -13.55 17.89 5.49
N TYR A 13 -14.42 16.98 5.04
CA TYR A 13 -14.02 15.83 4.20
C TYR A 13 -14.48 15.94 2.75
N GLU A 14 -15.39 16.86 2.44
CA GLU A 14 -15.97 16.97 1.08
C GLU A 14 -14.93 17.33 0.01
N SER A 15 -13.87 18.04 0.40
CA SER A 15 -12.78 18.46 -0.51
C SER A 15 -11.55 17.55 -0.46
N LYS A 16 -11.53 16.49 0.39
CA LYS A 16 -10.37 15.63 0.57
C LYS A 16 -10.50 14.33 -0.21
N THR A 17 -9.36 13.89 -0.74
CA THR A 17 -9.29 12.59 -1.40
C THR A 17 -9.28 11.46 -0.35
N PRO A 18 -9.71 10.23 -0.69
CA PRO A 18 -9.56 9.08 0.20
C PRO A 18 -8.12 8.87 0.68
N LYS A 19 -7.12 9.19 -0.16
CA LYS A 19 -5.70 9.15 0.20
C LYS A 19 -5.37 10.13 1.32
N ASP A 20 -5.84 11.37 1.24
CA ASP A 20 -5.57 12.38 2.27
C ASP A 20 -6.21 11.99 3.60
N ILE A 21 -7.42 11.43 3.54
CA ILE A 21 -8.15 10.98 4.72
C ILE A 21 -7.41 9.81 5.38
N LEU A 22 -7.03 8.77 4.61
CA LEU A 22 -6.34 7.61 5.18
C LEU A 22 -5.00 7.99 5.81
N ILE A 23 -4.22 8.88 5.19
CA ILE A 23 -2.94 9.35 5.75
C ILE A 23 -3.17 10.14 7.05
N LYS A 24 -4.17 11.02 7.06
CA LYS A 24 -4.51 11.82 8.25
C LYS A 24 -4.86 10.95 9.44
N TYR A 25 -5.67 9.90 9.23
CA TYR A 25 -6.20 9.04 10.29
C TYR A 25 -5.42 7.72 10.49
N ALA A 26 -4.35 7.50 9.75
CA ALA A 26 -3.54 6.27 9.86
C ALA A 26 -3.03 5.99 11.29
N ARG A 27 -2.77 7.04 12.05
CA ARG A 27 -2.21 6.97 13.40
C ARG A 27 -3.22 7.28 14.52
N ASP A 28 -4.47 7.58 14.17
CA ASP A 28 -5.51 7.85 15.14
C ASP A 28 -6.24 6.55 15.52
N PRO A 29 -6.06 6.04 16.75
CA PRO A 29 -6.69 4.80 17.19
C PRO A 29 -8.22 4.90 17.25
N ASN A 30 -8.76 6.10 17.46
CA ASN A 30 -10.20 6.32 17.62
C ASN A 30 -10.93 6.45 16.28
N ALA A 31 -10.22 6.75 15.21
CA ALA A 31 -10.77 6.95 13.87
C ALA A 31 -10.73 5.69 12.98
N ALA A 32 -10.82 4.48 13.59
CA ALA A 32 -10.73 3.22 12.86
C ALA A 32 -11.70 3.11 11.69
N PRO A 33 -13.01 3.40 11.83
CA PRO A 33 -13.93 3.29 10.71
C PRO A 33 -13.58 4.24 9.56
N ILE A 34 -13.21 5.49 9.89
CA ILE A 34 -12.84 6.52 8.90
C ILE A 34 -11.62 6.04 8.10
N PHE A 35 -10.57 5.58 8.79
CA PHE A 35 -9.38 5.05 8.16
C PHE A 35 -9.71 3.84 7.28
N ASN A 36 -10.42 2.85 7.81
CA ASN A 36 -10.70 1.61 7.08
C ASN A 36 -11.48 1.88 5.78
N TYR A 37 -12.53 2.69 5.82
CA TYR A 37 -13.31 3.01 4.62
C TYR A 37 -12.51 3.84 3.61
N ALA A 38 -11.77 4.84 4.07
CA ALA A 38 -10.94 5.66 3.19
C ALA A 38 -9.83 4.85 2.54
N SER A 39 -9.16 3.99 3.33
CA SER A 39 -8.09 3.12 2.85
C SER A 39 -8.60 2.10 1.85
N MET A 40 -9.70 1.40 2.14
CA MET A 40 -10.30 0.45 1.21
C MET A 40 -10.76 1.12 -0.09
N ALA A 41 -11.37 2.30 0.00
CA ALA A 41 -11.76 3.05 -1.18
C ALA A 41 -10.55 3.43 -2.05
N HIS A 42 -9.47 3.89 -1.42
CA HIS A 42 -8.22 4.23 -2.10
C HIS A 42 -7.55 3.00 -2.73
N ASN A 43 -7.37 1.93 -1.95
CA ASN A 43 -6.70 0.71 -2.40
C ASN A 43 -7.42 0.07 -3.57
N ASN A 44 -8.76 -0.02 -3.52
CA ASN A 44 -9.55 -0.55 -4.63
C ASN A 44 -9.49 0.36 -5.86
N ALA A 45 -9.59 1.69 -5.69
CA ALA A 45 -9.46 2.62 -6.81
C ALA A 45 -8.08 2.51 -7.46
N PHE A 46 -7.02 2.37 -6.66
CA PHE A 46 -5.66 2.17 -7.15
C PHE A 46 -5.51 0.83 -7.89
N PHE A 47 -6.03 -0.26 -7.32
CA PHE A 47 -6.03 -1.57 -7.97
C PHE A 47 -6.71 -1.52 -9.35
N PHE A 48 -7.92 -0.98 -9.43
CA PHE A 48 -8.65 -0.88 -10.69
C PHE A 48 -7.99 0.06 -11.71
N SER A 49 -7.33 1.13 -11.27
CA SER A 49 -6.62 2.03 -12.16
C SER A 49 -5.41 1.40 -12.86
N CYS A 50 -4.85 0.33 -12.28
CA CYS A 50 -3.74 -0.42 -12.85
C CYS A 50 -4.18 -1.53 -13.84
N LEU A 51 -5.48 -1.68 -14.11
CA LEU A 51 -5.99 -2.74 -14.98
C LEU A 51 -6.36 -2.21 -16.36
N SER A 52 -6.06 -3.01 -17.37
CA SER A 52 -6.47 -2.81 -18.76
C SER A 52 -7.22 -4.03 -19.30
N PRO A 53 -8.30 -3.85 -20.06
CA PRO A 53 -8.97 -4.94 -20.74
C PRO A 53 -8.14 -5.50 -21.91
N HIS A 54 -7.09 -4.79 -22.32
CA HIS A 54 -6.19 -5.19 -23.41
C HIS A 54 -4.77 -5.33 -22.87
N GLU A 55 -4.04 -6.28 -23.41
CA GLU A 55 -2.63 -6.45 -23.08
C GLU A 55 -1.85 -5.18 -23.49
N THR A 56 -1.05 -4.66 -22.55
CA THR A 56 -0.23 -3.47 -22.75
C THR A 56 1.26 -3.82 -22.71
N VAL A 57 2.05 -3.08 -23.45
CA VAL A 57 3.50 -3.28 -23.51
C VAL A 57 4.17 -2.50 -22.40
N MET A 58 5.05 -3.15 -21.65
CA MET A 58 5.85 -2.50 -20.62
C MET A 58 6.85 -1.52 -21.24
N PRO A 59 6.85 -0.23 -20.85
CA PRO A 59 7.85 0.73 -21.34
C PRO A 59 9.28 0.30 -20.97
N GLN A 60 10.22 0.45 -21.90
CA GLN A 60 11.59 -0.04 -21.74
C GLN A 60 12.28 0.53 -20.51
N VAL A 61 12.11 1.83 -20.24
CA VAL A 61 12.72 2.50 -19.08
C VAL A 61 12.23 1.90 -17.75
N LEU A 62 10.92 1.62 -17.64
CA LEU A 62 10.36 0.91 -16.48
C LEU A 62 10.94 -0.50 -16.37
N LYS A 63 11.00 -1.22 -17.49
CA LYS A 63 11.54 -2.58 -17.55
C LYS A 63 12.98 -2.63 -17.03
N ASP A 64 13.83 -1.71 -17.45
CA ASP A 64 15.24 -1.64 -17.04
C ASP A 64 15.37 -1.38 -15.53
N GLN A 65 14.54 -0.48 -14.98
CA GLN A 65 14.52 -0.19 -13.54
C GLN A 65 14.02 -1.39 -12.72
N LEU A 66 13.00 -2.11 -13.19
CA LEU A 66 12.49 -3.31 -12.54
C LEU A 66 13.51 -4.45 -12.60
N VAL A 67 14.19 -4.65 -13.73
CA VAL A 67 15.26 -5.63 -13.89
C VAL A 67 16.45 -5.33 -12.95
N ALA A 68 16.79 -4.05 -12.77
CA ALA A 68 17.83 -3.65 -11.82
C ALA A 68 17.49 -4.02 -10.35
N SER A 69 16.19 -4.10 -10.01
CA SER A 69 15.73 -4.45 -8.66
C SER A 69 15.47 -5.95 -8.47
N PHE A 70 14.94 -6.65 -9.48
CA PHE A 70 14.48 -8.03 -9.41
C PHE A 70 15.28 -9.01 -10.30
N SER A 71 16.33 -8.55 -10.95
CA SER A 71 17.16 -9.29 -11.92
C SER A 71 16.44 -9.64 -13.23
N SER A 72 15.16 -9.93 -13.23
CA SER A 72 14.35 -10.14 -14.44
C SER A 72 12.88 -9.85 -14.19
N ILE A 73 12.11 -9.61 -15.26
CA ILE A 73 10.65 -9.45 -15.19
C ILE A 73 9.98 -10.77 -14.80
N ASP A 74 10.52 -11.90 -15.22
CA ASP A 74 10.00 -13.22 -14.84
C ASP A 74 10.18 -13.48 -13.34
N THR A 75 11.28 -13.01 -12.74
CA THR A 75 11.50 -13.08 -11.30
C THR A 75 10.47 -12.21 -10.57
N LEU A 76 10.28 -10.96 -10.98
CA LEU A 76 9.26 -10.07 -10.41
C LEU A 76 7.86 -10.72 -10.49
N ARG A 77 7.48 -11.23 -11.68
CA ARG A 77 6.20 -11.92 -11.87
C ARG A 77 6.03 -13.07 -10.89
N ARG A 78 7.03 -13.94 -10.80
CA ARG A 78 7.02 -15.10 -9.90
C ARG A 78 6.92 -14.67 -8.45
N GLU A 79 7.70 -13.67 -8.02
CA GLU A 79 7.69 -13.17 -6.65
C GLU A 79 6.34 -12.57 -6.26
N ILE A 80 5.72 -11.77 -7.13
CA ILE A 80 4.36 -11.24 -6.89
C ILE A 80 3.35 -12.37 -6.76
N ILE A 81 3.35 -13.35 -7.68
CA ILE A 81 2.40 -14.47 -7.66
C ILE A 81 2.58 -15.32 -6.39
N VAL A 82 3.81 -15.63 -6.02
CA VAL A 82 4.11 -16.41 -4.80
C VAL A 82 3.68 -15.63 -3.57
N THR A 83 4.02 -14.35 -3.47
CA THR A 83 3.64 -13.48 -2.35
C THR A 83 2.12 -13.37 -2.23
N ALA A 84 1.42 -13.14 -3.34
CA ALA A 84 -0.04 -13.05 -3.37
C ALA A 84 -0.69 -14.37 -2.95
N SER A 85 -0.18 -15.50 -3.45
CA SER A 85 -0.71 -16.83 -3.14
C SER A 85 -0.49 -17.22 -1.67
N SER A 86 0.61 -16.78 -1.06
CA SER A 86 0.97 -17.10 0.32
C SER A 86 0.33 -16.19 1.36
N LEU A 87 -0.36 -15.12 0.97
CA LEU A 87 -1.10 -14.26 1.90
C LEU A 87 -2.09 -15.08 2.73
N PHE A 88 -1.95 -15.00 4.06
CA PHE A 88 -2.89 -15.63 4.98
C PHE A 88 -4.04 -14.68 5.29
N GLY A 89 -5.08 -14.71 4.47
CA GLY A 89 -6.26 -13.84 4.64
C GLY A 89 -6.30 -12.67 3.65
N PRO A 90 -7.29 -11.77 3.81
CA PRO A 90 -7.50 -10.67 2.89
C PRO A 90 -6.43 -9.59 3.02
N GLY A 91 -6.04 -9.02 1.88
CA GLY A 91 -5.02 -7.97 1.85
C GLY A 91 -4.64 -7.57 0.44
N PHE A 92 -3.52 -6.88 0.33
CA PHE A 92 -2.98 -6.39 -0.93
C PHE A 92 -1.49 -6.68 -1.02
N VAL A 93 -1.01 -6.97 -2.21
CA VAL A 93 0.42 -6.99 -2.52
C VAL A 93 0.73 -5.80 -3.42
N TRP A 94 1.69 -5.01 -3.00
CA TRP A 94 2.10 -3.78 -3.66
C TRP A 94 3.49 -3.94 -4.25
N LEU A 95 3.67 -3.46 -5.47
CA LEU A 95 4.97 -3.07 -5.95
C LEU A 95 5.16 -1.61 -5.56
N VAL A 96 6.21 -1.33 -4.81
CA VAL A 96 6.52 0.00 -4.29
C VAL A 96 7.91 0.45 -4.73
N LYS A 97 8.03 1.75 -4.97
CA LYS A 97 9.29 2.42 -5.28
C LYS A 97 9.79 3.14 -4.03
N THR A 98 11.04 2.91 -3.66
CA THR A 98 11.72 3.57 -2.55
C THR A 98 12.33 4.90 -2.98
N ARG A 99 12.74 5.72 -2.03
CA ARG A 99 13.47 6.98 -2.31
C ARG A 99 14.77 6.75 -3.10
N ASP A 100 15.42 5.62 -2.91
CA ASP A 100 16.65 5.23 -3.61
C ASP A 100 16.39 4.70 -5.03
N GLN A 101 15.19 4.94 -5.57
CA GLN A 101 14.77 4.52 -6.92
C GLN A 101 14.77 3.00 -7.12
N ARG A 102 14.77 2.22 -6.06
CA ARG A 102 14.63 0.75 -6.08
C ARG A 102 13.19 0.34 -5.93
N TYR A 103 12.88 -0.83 -6.41
CA TYR A 103 11.54 -1.43 -6.28
C TYR A 103 11.59 -2.61 -5.32
N SER A 104 10.52 -2.78 -4.56
CA SER A 104 10.34 -3.92 -3.65
C SER A 104 8.87 -4.29 -3.56
N LEU A 105 8.60 -5.49 -3.04
CA LEU A 105 7.23 -5.92 -2.74
C LEU A 105 6.90 -5.61 -1.29
N LEU A 106 5.69 -5.15 -1.07
CA LEU A 106 5.12 -4.89 0.25
C LEU A 106 3.77 -5.57 0.35
N THR A 107 3.51 -6.28 1.43
CA THR A 107 2.18 -6.81 1.76
C THR A 107 1.50 -5.97 2.82
N THR A 108 0.23 -5.70 2.62
CA THR A 108 -0.63 -5.10 3.64
C THR A 108 -1.85 -5.96 3.85
N TYR A 109 -2.26 -6.13 5.09
CA TYR A 109 -3.43 -6.92 5.45
C TYR A 109 -4.65 -6.03 5.67
N LEU A 110 -5.83 -6.59 5.45
CA LEU A 110 -7.11 -5.91 5.63
C LEU A 110 -7.14 -4.56 4.90
N ALA A 111 -7.37 -3.48 5.64
CA ALA A 111 -7.41 -2.12 5.11
C ALA A 111 -6.05 -1.41 5.11
N GLY A 112 -4.93 -2.12 5.32
CA GLY A 112 -3.60 -1.53 5.27
C GLY A 112 -3.27 -0.95 3.89
N SER A 113 -2.53 0.16 3.85
CA SER A 113 -2.06 0.85 2.66
C SER A 113 -0.55 1.07 2.70
N PRO A 114 0.14 1.26 1.57
CA PRO A 114 1.60 1.35 1.51
C PRO A 114 2.16 2.70 1.98
N TYR A 115 1.35 3.56 2.57
CA TYR A 115 1.79 4.87 3.03
C TYR A 115 2.32 4.84 4.47
N PRO A 116 3.19 5.79 4.87
CA PRO A 116 3.75 5.85 6.21
C PRO A 116 2.69 5.86 7.30
N GLY A 117 2.78 4.91 8.23
CA GLY A 117 1.82 4.73 9.31
C GLY A 117 0.51 4.04 8.93
N ALA A 118 0.29 3.72 7.66
CA ALA A 118 -0.92 3.11 7.14
C ALA A 118 -0.79 1.61 6.82
N HIS A 119 0.40 1.01 6.96
CA HIS A 119 0.61 -0.44 6.75
C HIS A 119 -0.17 -1.25 7.78
N TYR A 120 -0.17 -0.77 9.01
CA TYR A 120 -0.97 -1.23 10.13
C TYR A 120 -1.34 -0.02 10.97
N ARG A 121 -2.41 -0.12 11.72
CA ARG A 121 -2.78 0.97 12.61
C ARG A 121 -1.85 1.00 13.81
N ARG A 122 -1.51 2.21 14.27
CA ARG A 122 -0.72 2.38 15.48
C ARG A 122 -1.51 1.84 16.68
N GLN A 123 -1.03 0.73 17.22
CA GLN A 123 -1.54 0.23 18.49
C GLN A 123 -0.89 1.00 19.66
N PRO A 124 -1.57 1.12 20.80
CA PRO A 124 -0.94 1.59 22.04
C PRO A 124 0.33 0.78 22.31
N VAL A 125 1.34 1.41 22.89
CA VAL A 125 2.66 0.80 23.14
C VAL A 125 2.57 -0.42 24.06
N ASP A 126 1.54 -0.47 24.87
CA ASP A 126 1.24 -1.60 25.71
C ASP A 126 -0.26 -1.94 25.65
N MET A 127 -0.56 -3.08 25.04
CA MET A 127 -1.94 -3.58 24.95
C MET A 127 -2.44 -4.22 26.24
N ASN A 128 -1.55 -4.45 27.22
CA ASN A 128 -1.87 -5.11 28.49
C ASN A 128 -2.02 -4.14 29.66
N THR A 129 -1.64 -2.88 29.50
CA THR A 129 -1.91 -1.85 30.50
C THR A 129 -3.24 -1.17 30.20
N GLU A 130 -4.21 -1.37 31.06
CA GLU A 130 -5.36 -0.47 31.22
C GLU A 130 -4.85 0.88 31.74
N ALA A 131 -4.14 1.61 30.90
CA ALA A 131 -3.70 2.96 31.25
C ALA A 131 -4.88 3.89 31.06
N ASP A 132 -5.20 4.69 32.09
CA ASP A 132 -6.09 5.83 32.00
C ASP A 132 -5.81 6.60 30.71
N ASN A 133 -6.86 6.93 29.95
CA ASN A 133 -6.77 7.63 28.66
C ASN A 133 -5.91 8.91 28.69
N THR A 134 -5.73 9.51 29.87
CA THR A 134 -4.85 10.67 30.12
C THR A 134 -3.37 10.30 30.08
N SER A 135 -2.98 9.16 30.62
CA SER A 135 -1.56 8.74 30.67
C SER A 135 -1.07 8.24 29.29
N ILE A 136 -1.96 7.67 28.46
CA ILE A 136 -1.64 7.26 27.09
C ILE A 136 -1.34 8.49 26.22
N SER A 137 -2.14 9.56 26.34
CA SER A 137 -1.92 10.79 25.57
C SER A 137 -0.61 11.49 25.95
N ASP A 138 -0.24 11.46 27.22
CA ASP A 138 1.00 12.07 27.72
C ASP A 138 2.23 11.20 27.40
N HIS A 139 2.10 9.88 27.48
CA HIS A 139 3.16 8.97 27.08
C HIS A 139 3.38 9.02 25.55
N LEU A 140 2.32 9.10 24.76
CA LEU A 140 2.38 9.31 23.32
C LEU A 140 2.99 10.67 22.95
N ARG A 141 2.68 11.74 23.69
CA ARG A 141 3.30 13.05 23.50
C ARG A 141 4.78 13.05 23.85
N ARG A 142 5.20 12.36 24.90
CA ARG A 142 6.62 12.19 25.28
C ARG A 142 7.37 11.35 24.25
N THR A 143 6.81 10.20 23.82
CA THR A 143 7.42 9.33 22.80
C THR A 143 7.49 10.02 21.42
N LEU A 144 6.62 11.00 21.14
CA LEU A 144 6.65 11.80 19.93
C LEU A 144 7.63 12.99 20.03
N ARG A 145 7.91 13.50 21.24
CA ARG A 145 8.87 14.58 21.49
C ARG A 145 10.31 14.09 21.61
N ASP A 146 10.49 12.97 22.29
CA ASP A 146 11.80 12.36 22.51
C ASP A 146 11.80 10.95 21.88
N PRO A 147 12.26 10.81 20.61
CA PRO A 147 12.39 9.49 20.01
C PRO A 147 13.34 8.66 20.89
N PRO A 148 12.96 7.44 21.29
CA PRO A 148 13.80 6.61 22.16
C PRO A 148 15.15 6.35 21.50
N VAL A 149 16.21 6.65 22.22
CA VAL A 149 17.60 6.75 21.76
C VAL A 149 18.19 5.41 21.27
N ASN A 150 17.49 4.28 21.38
CA ASN A 150 18.01 2.96 21.02
C ASN A 150 17.03 2.04 20.29
N THR A 151 16.03 2.57 19.57
CA THR A 151 15.16 1.75 18.74
C THR A 151 15.74 1.56 17.35
N VAL A 152 15.48 0.38 16.76
CA VAL A 152 15.77 0.10 15.34
C VAL A 152 15.15 1.22 14.49
N GLY A 153 15.97 1.92 13.71
CA GLY A 153 15.56 3.10 12.94
C GLY A 153 15.84 4.46 13.60
N ALA A 154 16.25 4.51 14.89
CA ALA A 154 16.60 5.75 15.58
C ALA A 154 17.84 6.45 14.98
N HIS A 155 18.70 5.71 14.32
CA HIS A 155 19.94 6.19 13.69
C HIS A 155 19.85 6.29 12.16
N GLY A 156 18.70 5.99 11.56
CA GLY A 156 18.51 6.10 10.11
C GLY A 156 18.23 7.55 9.67
N ARG A 157 18.58 7.88 8.42
CA ARG A 157 18.26 9.18 7.78
C ARG A 157 16.79 9.57 7.89
N HIS A 158 15.91 8.60 8.09
CA HIS A 158 14.46 8.78 8.17
C HIS A 158 13.94 8.99 9.60
N SER A 159 14.77 8.87 10.63
CA SER A 159 14.35 9.02 12.02
C SER A 159 13.95 10.47 12.39
N GLN A 160 14.42 11.43 11.62
CA GLN A 160 14.16 12.87 11.84
C GLN A 160 12.92 13.37 11.08
N ASP A 161 12.37 12.60 10.15
CA ASP A 161 11.16 12.99 9.43
C ASP A 161 9.92 12.65 10.27
N GLN A 162 9.33 13.66 10.90
CA GLN A 162 8.14 13.53 11.76
C GLN A 162 6.91 12.97 11.04
N ARG A 163 6.92 12.89 9.71
CA ARG A 163 5.83 12.35 8.89
C ARG A 163 5.86 10.84 8.79
N ILE A 164 7.00 10.22 9.09
CA ILE A 164 7.19 8.78 8.97
C ILE A 164 7.06 8.14 10.36
N ALA A 165 6.32 7.03 10.46
CA ALA A 165 6.25 6.27 11.70
C ALA A 165 7.67 5.77 12.08
N PRO A 166 7.98 5.60 13.38
CA PRO A 166 9.25 4.99 13.78
C PRO A 166 9.48 3.68 13.04
N GLY A 167 10.62 3.55 12.33
CA GLY A 167 10.92 2.42 11.45
C GLY A 167 10.17 2.41 10.11
N GLY A 168 9.33 3.39 9.83
CA GLY A 168 8.63 3.52 8.56
C GLY A 168 9.56 3.95 7.43
N ILE A 169 9.24 3.52 6.22
CA ILE A 169 9.90 3.92 4.99
C ILE A 169 8.90 4.69 4.15
N ASP A 170 9.34 5.78 3.53
CA ASP A 170 8.53 6.51 2.56
C ASP A 170 8.54 5.75 1.23
N LEU A 171 7.38 5.23 0.86
CA LEU A 171 7.20 4.36 -0.30
C LEU A 171 6.18 4.97 -1.26
N THR A 172 6.47 4.89 -2.54
CA THR A 172 5.53 5.25 -3.61
C THR A 172 4.94 3.97 -4.20
N PRO A 173 3.63 3.70 -4.06
CA PRO A 173 3.01 2.56 -4.71
C PRO A 173 2.94 2.78 -6.22
N VAL A 174 3.27 1.73 -6.99
CA VAL A 174 3.26 1.78 -8.45
C VAL A 174 2.36 0.73 -9.08
N LEU A 175 2.13 -0.39 -8.40
CA LEU A 175 1.24 -1.45 -8.83
C LEU A 175 0.65 -2.15 -7.60
N CYS A 176 -0.55 -2.69 -7.73
CA CYS A 176 -1.23 -3.38 -6.64
C CYS A 176 -2.05 -4.55 -7.16
N ILE A 177 -2.01 -5.68 -6.45
CA ILE A 177 -2.99 -6.77 -6.60
C ILE A 177 -3.84 -6.86 -5.33
N ASN A 178 -5.15 -6.96 -5.51
CA ASN A 178 -6.11 -7.14 -4.43
C ASN A 178 -6.37 -8.63 -4.19
N MET A 179 -6.05 -9.11 -2.98
CA MET A 179 -6.19 -10.51 -2.58
C MET A 179 -7.33 -10.74 -1.58
N TRP A 180 -8.34 -9.85 -1.57
CA TRP A 180 -9.58 -10.10 -0.85
C TRP A 180 -10.39 -11.20 -1.54
N GLU A 181 -11.02 -12.04 -0.76
CA GLU A 181 -11.75 -13.22 -1.22
C GLU A 181 -12.86 -12.88 -2.23
N HIS A 182 -13.57 -11.78 -2.03
CA HIS A 182 -14.62 -11.32 -2.93
C HIS A 182 -14.14 -10.95 -4.34
N VAL A 183 -12.80 -10.80 -4.52
CA VAL A 183 -12.22 -10.45 -5.83
C VAL A 183 -11.99 -11.69 -6.69
N TYR A 184 -11.66 -12.83 -6.10
CA TYR A 184 -11.24 -14.00 -6.86
C TYR A 184 -12.08 -15.28 -6.63
N LEU A 185 -12.79 -15.39 -5.49
CA LEU A 185 -13.49 -16.65 -5.16
C LEU A 185 -14.58 -17.05 -6.16
N ALA A 186 -15.29 -16.05 -6.72
CA ALA A 186 -16.38 -16.34 -7.66
C ALA A 186 -15.87 -17.02 -8.95
N ASP A 187 -14.72 -16.57 -9.45
CA ASP A 187 -14.19 -17.01 -10.74
C ASP A 187 -13.12 -18.10 -10.63
N TYR A 188 -12.32 -18.06 -9.55
CA TYR A 188 -11.18 -18.97 -9.38
C TYR A 188 -11.34 -19.99 -8.25
N GLY A 189 -12.37 -19.86 -7.41
CA GLY A 189 -12.62 -20.77 -6.29
C GLY A 189 -11.55 -20.70 -5.20
N VAL A 190 -11.53 -21.75 -4.36
CA VAL A 190 -10.61 -21.84 -3.20
C VAL A 190 -9.23 -22.42 -3.52
N GLY A 191 -9.00 -22.92 -4.73
CA GLY A 191 -7.72 -23.50 -5.12
C GLY A 191 -7.47 -24.90 -4.58
N ALA A 192 -8.50 -25.74 -4.48
CA ALA A 192 -8.36 -27.12 -4.05
C ALA A 192 -7.48 -27.93 -5.03
N PHE A 193 -6.63 -28.79 -4.49
CA PHE A 193 -5.74 -29.66 -5.27
C PHE A 193 -4.78 -28.91 -6.23
N GLY A 194 -4.45 -27.66 -5.95
CA GLY A 194 -3.52 -26.86 -6.76
C GLY A 194 -4.12 -26.28 -8.04
N VAL A 195 -5.43 -26.39 -8.24
CA VAL A 195 -6.16 -25.85 -9.39
C VAL A 195 -7.00 -24.65 -8.91
N GLY A 196 -6.93 -23.51 -9.64
CA GLY A 196 -7.70 -22.30 -9.29
C GLY A 196 -7.11 -21.53 -8.11
N GLY A 197 -7.98 -20.82 -7.40
CA GLY A 197 -7.65 -20.06 -6.20
C GLY A 197 -6.77 -18.84 -6.42
N LYS A 198 -6.11 -18.40 -5.36
CA LYS A 198 -5.25 -17.21 -5.33
C LYS A 198 -4.17 -17.22 -6.41
N LYS A 199 -3.55 -18.37 -6.64
CA LYS A 199 -2.46 -18.48 -7.62
C LYS A 199 -2.96 -18.26 -9.04
N ALA A 200 -4.03 -18.96 -9.44
CA ALA A 200 -4.60 -18.81 -10.78
C ALA A 200 -5.12 -17.39 -11.02
N PHE A 201 -5.74 -16.76 -10.01
CA PHE A 201 -6.12 -15.37 -10.08
C PHE A 201 -4.92 -14.44 -10.30
N ALA A 202 -3.85 -14.60 -9.51
CA ALA A 202 -2.66 -13.76 -9.62
C ALA A 202 -1.94 -13.94 -10.97
N GLU A 203 -1.93 -15.16 -11.52
CA GLU A 203 -1.39 -15.45 -12.86
C GLU A 203 -2.21 -14.77 -13.97
N ALA A 204 -3.54 -14.81 -13.87
CA ALA A 204 -4.45 -14.14 -14.81
C ALA A 204 -4.36 -12.62 -14.69
N TRP A 205 -4.35 -12.09 -13.46
CA TRP A 205 -4.20 -10.67 -13.18
C TRP A 205 -2.94 -10.06 -13.81
N TRP A 206 -1.82 -10.78 -13.82
CA TRP A 206 -0.58 -10.29 -14.41
C TRP A 206 -0.75 -9.86 -15.87
N ASN A 207 -1.60 -10.54 -16.62
CA ASN A 207 -1.86 -10.26 -18.03
C ASN A 207 -2.82 -9.08 -18.25
N THR A 208 -3.45 -8.59 -17.18
CA THR A 208 -4.38 -7.45 -17.24
C THR A 208 -3.74 -6.13 -16.77
N ILE A 209 -2.45 -6.12 -16.47
CA ILE A 209 -1.75 -4.93 -15.96
C ILE A 209 -1.63 -3.88 -17.07
N ASP A 210 -2.04 -2.64 -16.77
CA ASP A 210 -1.74 -1.47 -17.59
C ASP A 210 -0.35 -0.91 -17.27
N TRP A 211 0.64 -1.37 -18.02
CA TRP A 211 2.03 -0.95 -17.81
C TRP A 211 2.30 0.53 -18.10
N ALA A 212 1.45 1.20 -18.88
CA ALA A 212 1.57 2.64 -19.09
C ALA A 212 1.17 3.41 -17.82
N VAL A 213 0.09 2.98 -17.16
CA VAL A 213 -0.33 3.55 -15.86
C VAL A 213 0.71 3.26 -14.78
N VAL A 214 1.26 2.05 -14.73
CA VAL A 214 2.33 1.70 -13.78
C VAL A 214 3.57 2.57 -13.98
N ALA A 215 3.96 2.84 -15.24
CA ALA A 215 5.07 3.73 -15.55
C ALA A 215 4.80 5.18 -15.10
N ASN A 216 3.57 5.66 -15.23
CA ASN A 216 3.17 6.97 -14.73
C ASN A 216 3.26 7.06 -13.21
N TYR A 217 2.78 6.05 -12.49
CA TYR A 217 2.92 6.00 -11.02
C TYR A 217 4.36 5.87 -10.55
N ALA A 218 5.21 5.22 -11.34
CA ALA A 218 6.64 5.11 -11.09
C ALA A 218 7.41 6.41 -11.41
N ASP A 219 6.73 7.43 -11.97
CA ASP A 219 7.35 8.67 -12.46
C ASP A 219 8.53 8.38 -13.40
N VAL A 220 8.32 7.41 -14.28
CA VAL A 220 9.30 7.04 -15.31
C VAL A 220 8.97 7.84 -16.56
N GLN A 221 9.61 9.00 -16.71
CA GLN A 221 9.49 9.78 -17.93
C GLN A 221 10.18 9.00 -19.06
N GLY A 222 9.42 8.65 -20.09
CA GLY A 222 9.97 8.21 -21.36
C GLY A 222 10.89 9.29 -21.92
N PRO A 223 11.77 8.97 -22.91
CA PRO A 223 12.64 9.96 -23.54
C PRO A 223 11.78 11.14 -23.99
N GLY A 224 12.05 12.32 -23.40
CA GLY A 224 11.26 13.51 -23.60
C GLY A 224 11.06 13.74 -25.09
N LYS A 225 9.81 13.91 -25.53
CA LYS A 225 9.54 14.52 -26.82
C LYS A 225 10.08 15.94 -26.70
N PHE A 226 11.28 16.17 -27.21
CA PHE A 226 11.73 17.51 -27.47
C PHE A 226 10.67 18.16 -28.36
N GLN A 227 9.94 19.12 -27.80
CA GLN A 227 9.10 19.99 -28.60
C GLN A 227 10.05 20.79 -29.49
N THR A 228 10.04 20.49 -30.78
CA THR A 228 10.63 21.31 -31.82
C THR A 228 9.68 22.45 -32.14
#